data_f6f91e0a9fdd8ed79b4337688f29ce5e
#
_entry.id   f6f91e0a9fdd8ed79b4337688f29ce5e
#
_cell.length_a   1.000
_cell.length_b   1.000
_cell.length_c   1.000
_cell.angle_alpha   90.00
_cell.angle_beta   90.00
_cell.angle_gamma   90.00
#
_symmetry.space_group_name_H-M   'P 1'
#
loop_
_entity.id
_entity.type
_entity.pdbx_description
1 polymer ?
#
loop_
_entity_poly.entity_id
_entity_poly.type
_entity_poly.pdbx_seq_one_letter_code
_entity_poly.pdbx_strand_id
1 'polypeptide(L)'
;MIHTCCPTPGRISRREILRYAGVREETPVLSALLDEALAELIPTLEGRVCWQEFPLIRWENELDLGFTCTASHSLARNLVGCDRIILFAATLGLGPDRLIHRYSRLSPAKALLLQAIGTERIEDLCDRFCELLRQDACPQGYSMAPRFSPGYGDFTLSTQSDVFRVLDCSRKIGLTLNESFLMSPSKSVTAIVGLGPCADPGQSTGCRSCGKADCPYRRTP
;
A
#
# COMPACT_ATOMS: atom_id res chain seq x y z
N MET A 1 18.98 -9.02 -1.00
CA MET A 1 18.72 -9.45 0.41
C MET A 1 17.35 -8.92 0.83
N ILE A 2 16.51 -9.74 1.53
CA ILE A 2 15.20 -9.29 2.01
C ILE A 2 15.38 -8.53 3.32
N HIS A 3 14.86 -7.31 3.38
CA HIS A 3 14.85 -6.46 4.57
C HIS A 3 13.46 -6.49 5.22
N THR A 4 13.40 -6.20 6.52
CA THR A 4 12.14 -6.04 7.26
C THR A 4 12.21 -4.80 8.14
N CYS A 5 11.08 -4.11 8.30
CA CYS A 5 10.96 -2.99 9.23
C CYS A 5 9.52 -2.87 9.77
N CYS A 6 9.39 -2.08 10.83
CA CYS A 6 8.12 -1.72 11.44
C CYS A 6 8.04 -0.19 11.51
N PRO A 7 7.63 0.49 10.43
CA PRO A 7 7.54 1.95 10.42
C PRO A 7 6.66 2.48 11.56
N THR A 8 7.08 3.59 12.17
CA THR A 8 6.29 4.22 13.23
C THR A 8 4.97 4.75 12.65
N PRO A 9 3.81 4.38 13.24
CA PRO A 9 2.52 4.84 12.74
C PRO A 9 2.39 6.37 12.77
N GLY A 10 1.79 6.92 11.74
CA GLY A 10 1.48 8.34 11.67
C GLY A 10 0.20 8.71 12.45
N ARG A 11 -0.17 9.99 12.34
CA ARG A 11 -1.44 10.46 12.91
C ARG A 11 -2.62 9.82 12.21
N ILE A 12 -3.65 9.46 12.98
CA ILE A 12 -4.92 8.93 12.46
C ILE A 12 -5.67 10.05 11.76
N SER A 13 -6.08 9.83 10.51
CA SER A 13 -6.88 10.76 9.73
C SER A 13 -8.37 10.38 9.77
N ARG A 14 -9.14 10.97 10.69
CA ARG A 14 -10.61 10.77 10.75
C ARG A 14 -11.29 11.07 9.41
N ARG A 15 -10.84 12.12 8.71
CA ARG A 15 -11.35 12.49 7.39
C ARG A 15 -11.20 11.35 6.37
N GLU A 16 -10.02 10.72 6.32
CA GLU A 16 -9.78 9.60 5.42
C GLU A 16 -10.58 8.36 5.83
N ILE A 17 -10.71 8.09 7.12
CA ILE A 17 -11.54 6.98 7.62
C ILE A 17 -12.99 7.18 7.18
N LEU A 18 -13.58 8.36 7.38
CA LEU A 18 -14.95 8.65 6.96
C LEU A 18 -15.12 8.56 5.44
N ARG A 19 -14.12 9.01 4.67
CA ARG A 19 -14.09 8.84 3.21
C ARG A 19 -14.10 7.37 2.80
N TYR A 20 -13.29 6.52 3.44
CA TYR A 20 -13.29 5.07 3.18
C TYR A 20 -14.58 4.38 3.62
N ALA A 21 -15.22 4.87 4.67
CA ALA A 21 -16.53 4.39 5.11
C ALA A 21 -17.70 4.89 4.22
N GLY A 22 -17.44 5.77 3.24
CA GLY A 22 -18.47 6.36 2.39
C GLY A 22 -19.38 7.36 3.11
N VAL A 23 -18.93 7.90 4.26
CA VAL A 23 -19.67 8.84 5.09
C VAL A 23 -19.42 10.27 4.59
N ARG A 24 -20.51 11.01 4.35
CA ARG A 24 -20.44 12.42 3.92
C ARG A 24 -20.48 13.39 5.09
N GLU A 25 -21.20 13.05 6.15
CA GLU A 25 -21.40 13.90 7.31
C GLU A 25 -21.25 13.08 8.61
N GLU A 26 -20.41 13.57 9.53
CA GLU A 26 -20.15 12.93 10.81
C GLU A 26 -21.18 13.39 11.85
N THR A 27 -22.08 12.50 12.26
CA THR A 27 -23.03 12.75 13.33
C THR A 27 -22.40 12.44 14.70
N PRO A 28 -22.92 12.99 15.83
CA PRO A 28 -22.40 12.67 17.17
C PRO A 28 -22.42 11.18 17.51
N VAL A 29 -23.46 10.45 17.06
CA VAL A 29 -23.59 9.00 17.26
C VAL A 29 -22.50 8.25 16.49
N LEU A 30 -22.25 8.64 15.23
CA LEU A 30 -21.21 8.04 14.42
C LEU A 30 -19.81 8.36 14.95
N SER A 31 -19.60 9.58 15.45
CA SER A 31 -18.35 9.99 16.07
C SER A 31 -18.02 9.14 17.29
N ALA A 32 -18.99 8.92 18.19
CA ALA A 32 -18.82 8.06 19.34
C ALA A 32 -18.50 6.60 18.95
N LEU A 33 -19.22 6.06 17.96
CA LEU A 33 -18.96 4.70 17.44
C LEU A 33 -17.57 4.58 16.79
N LEU A 34 -17.10 5.62 16.09
CA LEU A 34 -15.77 5.68 15.52
C LEU A 34 -14.69 5.70 16.62
N ASP A 35 -14.89 6.48 17.69
CA ASP A 35 -13.96 6.52 18.81
C ASP A 35 -13.84 5.16 19.52
N GLU A 36 -14.98 4.46 19.73
CA GLU A 36 -14.96 3.09 20.23
C GLU A 36 -14.21 2.13 19.30
N ALA A 37 -14.47 2.21 17.99
CA ALA A 37 -13.82 1.35 17.00
C ALA A 37 -12.31 1.60 16.96
N LEU A 38 -11.88 2.86 17.05
CA LEU A 38 -10.45 3.24 17.13
C LEU A 38 -9.81 2.68 18.40
N ALA A 39 -10.46 2.86 19.56
CA ALA A 39 -9.94 2.38 20.84
C ALA A 39 -9.73 0.86 20.88
N GLU A 40 -10.58 0.10 20.18
CA GLU A 40 -10.43 -1.36 20.10
C GLU A 40 -9.42 -1.81 19.04
N LEU A 41 -9.37 -1.14 17.87
CA LEU A 41 -8.54 -1.60 16.75
C LEU A 41 -7.06 -1.23 16.93
N ILE A 42 -6.76 0.02 17.30
CA ILE A 42 -5.39 0.54 17.31
C ILE A 42 -4.44 -0.33 18.14
N PRO A 43 -4.80 -0.81 19.35
CA PRO A 43 -3.93 -1.67 20.15
C PRO A 43 -3.64 -3.05 19.52
N THR A 44 -4.41 -3.46 18.51
CA THR A 44 -4.27 -4.78 17.86
C THR A 44 -3.42 -4.75 16.61
N LEU A 45 -2.96 -3.57 16.20
CA LEU A 45 -2.20 -3.39 14.96
C LEU A 45 -0.75 -3.84 15.14
N GLU A 46 -0.30 -4.66 14.20
CA GLU A 46 1.07 -5.14 14.08
C GLU A 46 1.62 -4.78 12.69
N GLY A 47 1.96 -3.50 12.51
CA GLY A 47 2.48 -3.00 11.23
C GLY A 47 3.85 -3.59 10.91
N ARG A 48 3.94 -4.37 9.82
CA ARG A 48 5.19 -5.00 9.36
C ARG A 48 5.34 -4.79 7.86
N VAL A 49 6.57 -4.56 7.43
CA VAL A 49 6.94 -4.44 6.01
C VAL A 49 8.13 -5.33 5.73
N CYS A 50 8.12 -6.06 4.61
CA CYS A 50 9.31 -6.69 4.04
C CYS A 50 9.52 -6.16 2.63
N TRP A 51 10.78 -6.00 2.21
CA TRP A 51 11.13 -5.41 0.93
C TRP A 51 12.49 -5.86 0.41
N GLN A 52 12.67 -5.71 -0.90
CA GLN A 52 13.94 -5.96 -1.58
C GLN A 52 14.06 -5.04 -2.79
N GLU A 53 15.28 -4.58 -3.06
CA GLU A 53 15.63 -3.81 -4.25
C GLU A 53 16.03 -4.75 -5.39
N PHE A 54 15.65 -4.39 -6.62
CA PHE A 54 15.98 -5.10 -7.85
C PHE A 54 16.40 -4.12 -8.95
N PRO A 55 17.28 -4.51 -9.87
CA PRO A 55 17.54 -3.77 -11.09
C PRO A 55 16.29 -3.78 -11.97
N LEU A 56 16.07 -2.68 -12.70
CA LEU A 56 15.02 -2.58 -13.72
C LEU A 56 15.67 -2.57 -15.09
N ILE A 57 15.43 -3.62 -15.90
CA ILE A 57 15.91 -3.70 -17.27
C ILE A 57 14.72 -3.52 -18.23
N ARG A 58 14.90 -2.70 -19.26
CA ARG A 58 13.87 -2.44 -20.28
C ARG A 58 14.26 -3.09 -21.60
N TRP A 59 13.37 -3.93 -22.09
CA TRP A 59 13.40 -4.45 -23.46
C TRP A 59 12.38 -3.67 -24.31
N GLU A 60 12.36 -3.87 -25.62
CA GLU A 60 11.45 -3.13 -26.50
C GLU A 60 9.97 -3.22 -26.07
N ASN A 61 9.51 -4.39 -25.63
CA ASN A 61 8.11 -4.66 -25.27
C ASN A 61 7.92 -5.23 -23.86
N GLU A 62 8.98 -5.34 -23.05
CA GLU A 62 8.93 -5.96 -21.73
C GLU A 62 9.79 -5.20 -20.72
N LEU A 63 9.39 -5.33 -19.45
CA LEU A 63 10.19 -4.93 -18.30
C LEU A 63 10.65 -6.20 -17.58
N ASP A 64 11.95 -6.35 -17.39
CA ASP A 64 12.51 -7.28 -16.42
C ASP A 64 12.65 -6.55 -15.07
N LEU A 65 11.88 -7.02 -14.11
CA LEU A 65 11.81 -6.47 -12.75
C LEU A 65 12.83 -7.15 -11.82
N GLY A 66 13.70 -8.02 -12.35
CA GLY A 66 14.68 -8.77 -11.57
C GLY A 66 14.11 -9.96 -10.79
N PHE A 67 12.80 -10.11 -10.73
CA PHE A 67 12.10 -11.24 -10.12
C PHE A 67 11.00 -11.83 -11.01
N THR A 68 10.53 -11.09 -12.00
CA THR A 68 9.59 -11.51 -13.05
C THR A 68 9.67 -10.53 -14.22
N CYS A 69 9.22 -10.97 -15.41
CA CYS A 69 9.07 -10.11 -16.58
C CYS A 69 7.61 -9.74 -16.81
N THR A 70 7.35 -8.56 -17.38
CA THR A 70 5.97 -8.08 -17.66
C THR A 70 5.95 -7.15 -18.86
N ALA A 71 4.89 -7.26 -19.68
CA ALA A 71 4.59 -6.35 -20.79
C ALA A 71 3.60 -5.23 -20.40
N SER A 72 3.40 -4.96 -19.09
CA SER A 72 2.47 -3.94 -18.62
C SER A 72 2.87 -2.53 -19.07
N HIS A 73 2.08 -1.94 -19.93
CA HIS A 73 2.25 -0.54 -20.37
C HIS A 73 1.99 0.46 -19.24
N SER A 74 1.06 0.15 -18.35
CA SER A 74 0.72 1.02 -17.21
C SER A 74 1.89 1.08 -16.23
N LEU A 75 2.51 -0.06 -15.91
CA LEU A 75 3.70 -0.11 -15.07
C LEU A 75 4.90 0.54 -15.78
N ALA A 76 5.09 0.31 -17.07
CA ALA A 76 6.16 0.92 -17.85
C ALA A 76 6.10 2.45 -17.83
N ARG A 77 4.91 3.03 -17.92
CA ARG A 77 4.69 4.49 -17.77
C ARG A 77 4.97 4.99 -16.35
N ASN A 78 4.56 4.23 -15.33
CA ASN A 78 4.83 4.58 -13.93
C ASN A 78 6.34 4.62 -13.63
N LEU A 79 7.10 3.71 -14.23
CA LEU A 79 8.54 3.54 -13.99
C LEU A 79 9.43 4.35 -14.94
N VAL A 80 8.89 5.26 -15.77
CA VAL A 80 9.70 6.07 -16.70
C VAL A 80 10.83 6.78 -15.93
N GLY A 81 12.06 6.67 -16.46
CA GLY A 81 13.26 7.27 -15.84
C GLY A 81 13.82 6.51 -14.64
N CYS A 82 13.22 5.37 -14.26
CA CYS A 82 13.74 4.52 -13.20
C CYS A 82 14.71 3.48 -13.75
N ASP A 83 15.76 3.18 -12.99
CA ASP A 83 16.76 2.14 -13.27
C ASP A 83 16.74 1.00 -12.24
N ARG A 84 16.03 1.19 -11.14
CA ARG A 84 15.84 0.22 -10.07
C ARG A 84 14.40 0.26 -9.57
N ILE A 85 14.00 -0.80 -8.90
CA ILE A 85 12.71 -0.88 -8.20
C ILE A 85 12.91 -1.40 -6.78
N ILE A 86 12.04 -0.94 -5.90
CA ILE A 86 11.82 -1.56 -4.59
C ILE A 86 10.49 -2.29 -4.63
N LEU A 87 10.56 -3.61 -4.46
CA LEU A 87 9.40 -4.45 -4.26
C LEU A 87 9.14 -4.59 -2.77
N PHE A 88 7.92 -4.37 -2.31
CA PHE A 88 7.58 -4.52 -0.91
C PHE A 88 6.21 -5.15 -0.68
N ALA A 89 6.04 -5.74 0.50
CA ALA A 89 4.78 -6.18 1.05
C ALA A 89 4.62 -5.63 2.47
N ALA A 90 3.42 -5.18 2.82
CA ALA A 90 3.07 -4.60 4.10
C ALA A 90 1.80 -5.23 4.65
N THR A 91 1.70 -5.38 5.98
CA THR A 91 0.51 -5.91 6.67
C THR A 91 0.30 -5.23 8.01
N LEU A 92 -0.95 -5.16 8.48
CA LEU A 92 -1.29 -4.74 9.84
C LEU A 92 -1.49 -5.91 10.81
N GLY A 93 -1.24 -7.14 10.36
CA GLY A 93 -1.49 -8.35 11.16
C GLY A 93 -2.97 -8.75 11.22
N LEU A 94 -3.27 -9.80 11.98
CA LEU A 94 -4.60 -10.41 12.06
C LEU A 94 -5.61 -9.68 12.95
N GLY A 95 -5.16 -8.69 13.73
CA GLY A 95 -6.02 -7.94 14.65
C GLY A 95 -7.26 -7.34 13.98
N PRO A 96 -7.10 -6.57 12.89
CA PRO A 96 -8.22 -6.01 12.14
C PRO A 96 -9.22 -7.06 11.68
N ASP A 97 -8.75 -8.17 11.07
CA ASP A 97 -9.62 -9.22 10.53
C ASP A 97 -10.47 -9.87 11.62
N ARG A 98 -9.89 -10.12 12.80
CA ARG A 98 -10.59 -10.69 13.95
C ARG A 98 -11.70 -9.77 14.45
N LEU A 99 -11.44 -8.48 14.59
CA LEU A 99 -12.43 -7.50 15.02
C LEU A 99 -13.54 -7.32 13.98
N ILE A 100 -13.20 -7.19 12.70
CA ILE A 100 -14.16 -7.09 11.61
C ILE A 100 -15.07 -8.32 11.58
N HIS A 101 -14.51 -9.51 11.67
CA HIS A 101 -15.28 -10.75 11.71
C HIS A 101 -16.22 -10.79 12.91
N ARG A 102 -15.74 -10.43 14.11
CA ARG A 102 -16.55 -10.35 15.33
C ARG A 102 -17.74 -9.41 15.17
N TYR A 103 -17.50 -8.20 14.65
CA TYR A 103 -18.53 -7.17 14.57
C TYR A 103 -19.40 -7.29 13.32
N SER A 104 -19.06 -8.08 12.33
CA SER A 104 -19.89 -8.29 11.13
C SER A 104 -21.31 -8.75 11.46
N ARG A 105 -21.49 -9.49 12.57
CA ARG A 105 -22.79 -9.98 13.05
C ARG A 105 -23.36 -9.16 14.21
N LEU A 106 -22.51 -8.57 15.05
CA LEU A 106 -22.93 -7.86 16.26
C LEU A 106 -23.30 -6.40 16.01
N SER A 107 -22.55 -5.72 15.13
CA SER A 107 -22.72 -4.32 14.78
C SER A 107 -22.13 -4.06 13.38
N PRO A 108 -22.92 -4.23 12.32
CA PRO A 108 -22.43 -4.02 10.94
C PRO A 108 -21.87 -2.62 10.71
N ALA A 109 -22.45 -1.59 11.35
CA ALA A 109 -21.93 -0.21 11.28
C ALA A 109 -20.51 -0.11 11.87
N LYS A 110 -20.25 -0.74 13.02
CA LYS A 110 -18.93 -0.79 13.64
C LYS A 110 -17.96 -1.61 12.78
N ALA A 111 -18.41 -2.72 12.19
CA ALA A 111 -17.60 -3.51 11.28
C ALA A 111 -17.15 -2.69 10.04
N LEU A 112 -18.06 -1.86 9.48
CA LEU A 112 -17.73 -0.94 8.37
C LEU A 112 -16.67 0.08 8.80
N LEU A 113 -16.79 0.67 9.98
CA LEU A 113 -15.79 1.60 10.51
C LEU A 113 -14.44 0.92 10.75
N LEU A 114 -14.43 -0.31 11.30
CA LEU A 114 -13.20 -1.09 11.48
C LEU A 114 -12.52 -1.39 10.12
N GLN A 115 -13.31 -1.69 9.07
CA GLN A 115 -12.78 -1.83 7.71
C GLN A 115 -12.13 -0.53 7.22
N ALA A 116 -12.78 0.60 7.43
CA ALA A 116 -12.29 1.91 7.00
C ALA A 116 -11.03 2.34 7.77
N ILE A 117 -11.02 2.13 9.11
CA ILE A 117 -9.84 2.38 9.95
C ILE A 117 -8.66 1.51 9.47
N GLY A 118 -8.89 0.21 9.29
CA GLY A 118 -7.85 -0.70 8.81
C GLY A 118 -7.30 -0.28 7.43
N THR A 119 -8.17 0.23 6.54
CA THR A 119 -7.73 0.74 5.23
C THR A 119 -6.89 2.00 5.37
N GLU A 120 -7.31 2.94 6.20
CA GLU A 120 -6.53 4.16 6.45
C GLU A 120 -5.16 3.82 7.09
N ARG A 121 -5.13 2.90 8.05
CA ARG A 121 -3.90 2.50 8.73
C ARG A 121 -2.91 1.76 7.81
N ILE A 122 -3.36 0.88 6.92
CA ILE A 122 -2.44 0.22 5.97
C ILE A 122 -1.88 1.19 4.95
N GLU A 123 -2.68 2.16 4.50
CA GLU A 123 -2.19 3.23 3.61
C GLU A 123 -1.16 4.11 4.32
N ASP A 124 -1.41 4.50 5.59
CA ASP A 124 -0.43 5.24 6.41
C ASP A 124 0.86 4.44 6.58
N LEU A 125 0.80 3.15 6.87
CA LEU A 125 1.97 2.27 6.98
C LEU A 125 2.80 2.29 5.68
N CYS A 126 2.15 2.16 4.53
CA CYS A 126 2.80 2.22 3.23
C CYS A 126 3.40 3.60 2.94
N ASP A 127 2.69 4.69 3.30
CA ASP A 127 3.19 6.06 3.12
C ASP A 127 4.42 6.32 4.00
N ARG A 128 4.41 5.87 5.27
CA ARG A 128 5.57 5.96 6.17
C ARG A 128 6.76 5.16 5.65
N PHE A 129 6.52 3.96 5.15
CA PHE A 129 7.57 3.17 4.53
C PHE A 129 8.17 3.88 3.31
N CYS A 130 7.34 4.40 2.41
CA CYS A 130 7.81 5.17 1.26
C CYS A 130 8.57 6.44 1.67
N GLU A 131 8.18 7.07 2.77
CA GLU A 131 8.92 8.24 3.29
C GLU A 131 10.32 7.85 3.80
N LEU A 132 10.45 6.73 4.51
CA LEU A 132 11.77 6.20 4.91
C LEU A 132 12.65 5.93 3.69
N LEU A 133 12.10 5.27 2.66
CA LEU A 133 12.85 5.03 1.41
C LEU A 133 13.27 6.34 0.73
N ARG A 134 12.41 7.35 0.74
CA ARG A 134 12.73 8.66 0.14
C ARG A 134 13.86 9.37 0.89
N GLN A 135 13.85 9.29 2.22
CA GLN A 135 14.92 9.85 3.06
C GLN A 135 16.27 9.21 2.78
N ASP A 136 16.29 7.91 2.44
CA ASP A 136 17.50 7.19 2.08
C ASP A 136 17.93 7.46 0.62
N ALA A 137 16.98 7.58 -0.31
CA ALA A 137 17.24 7.73 -1.74
C ALA A 137 17.62 9.17 -2.15
N CYS A 138 16.94 10.19 -1.59
CA CYS A 138 17.16 11.60 -1.96
C CYS A 138 18.61 12.08 -1.78
N PRO A 139 19.32 11.80 -0.67
CA PRO A 139 20.72 12.20 -0.50
C PRO A 139 21.66 11.54 -1.52
N GLN A 140 21.25 10.40 -2.11
CA GLN A 140 21.99 9.67 -3.14
C GLN A 140 21.66 10.17 -4.56
N GLY A 141 20.83 11.21 -4.70
CA GLY A 141 20.44 11.76 -5.99
C GLY A 141 19.35 10.96 -6.71
N TYR A 142 18.56 10.16 -5.99
CA TYR A 142 17.44 9.38 -6.56
C TYR A 142 16.09 9.97 -6.21
N SER A 143 15.18 9.92 -7.18
CA SER A 143 13.75 10.22 -7.01
C SER A 143 12.93 8.92 -7.02
N MET A 144 11.73 8.99 -6.46
CA MET A 144 10.83 7.85 -6.33
C MET A 144 9.58 8.02 -7.18
N ALA A 145 9.25 7.01 -7.98
CA ALA A 145 7.95 6.90 -8.64
C ALA A 145 6.83 6.57 -7.64
N PRO A 146 5.56 6.88 -7.97
CA PRO A 146 4.42 6.45 -7.15
C PRO A 146 4.34 4.92 -7.03
N ARG A 147 3.77 4.44 -5.91
CA ARG A 147 3.49 3.01 -5.71
C ARG A 147 2.62 2.47 -6.83
N PHE A 148 2.94 1.27 -7.33
CA PHE A 148 2.17 0.55 -8.32
C PHE A 148 2.02 -0.92 -7.91
N SER A 149 0.80 -1.42 -7.86
CA SER A 149 0.49 -2.75 -7.33
C SER A 149 0.02 -3.71 -8.43
N PRO A 150 0.29 -5.02 -8.32
CA PRO A 150 -0.37 -6.02 -9.13
C PRO A 150 -1.90 -5.88 -9.07
N GLY A 151 -2.58 -5.98 -10.21
CA GLY A 151 -4.02 -5.72 -10.35
C GLY A 151 -4.37 -4.29 -10.79
N TYR A 152 -3.42 -3.35 -10.84
CA TYR A 152 -3.68 -2.02 -11.40
C TYR A 152 -3.40 -1.97 -12.90
N GLY A 153 -4.29 -1.31 -13.64
CA GLY A 153 -4.18 -1.19 -15.09
C GLY A 153 -4.10 -2.56 -15.76
N ASP A 154 -3.05 -2.77 -16.55
CA ASP A 154 -2.73 -4.02 -17.23
C ASP A 154 -1.64 -4.85 -16.52
N PHE A 155 -1.24 -4.45 -15.30
CA PHE A 155 -0.29 -5.23 -14.49
C PHE A 155 -1.03 -6.35 -13.77
N THR A 156 -0.81 -7.59 -14.21
CA THR A 156 -1.62 -8.75 -13.82
C THR A 156 -1.58 -9.04 -12.32
N LEU A 157 -2.73 -9.38 -11.74
CA LEU A 157 -2.85 -9.76 -10.32
C LEU A 157 -2.06 -11.04 -9.99
N SER A 158 -1.90 -11.94 -10.96
CA SER A 158 -1.14 -13.20 -10.81
C SER A 158 0.33 -12.97 -10.44
N THR A 159 0.91 -11.82 -10.77
CA THR A 159 2.27 -11.42 -10.34
C THR A 159 2.43 -11.44 -8.81
N GLN A 160 1.33 -11.37 -8.04
CA GLN A 160 1.40 -11.51 -6.58
C GLN A 160 2.08 -12.81 -6.15
N SER A 161 1.92 -13.90 -6.89
CA SER A 161 2.59 -15.17 -6.57
C SER A 161 4.12 -15.04 -6.59
N ASP A 162 4.65 -14.31 -7.57
CA ASP A 162 6.09 -14.04 -7.66
C ASP A 162 6.56 -13.12 -6.52
N VAL A 163 5.78 -12.09 -6.19
CA VAL A 163 6.04 -11.19 -5.06
C VAL A 163 6.17 -11.98 -3.76
N PHE A 164 5.19 -12.85 -3.48
CA PHE A 164 5.15 -13.65 -2.26
C PHE A 164 6.32 -14.64 -2.18
N ARG A 165 6.69 -15.24 -3.30
CA ARG A 165 7.82 -16.17 -3.40
C ARG A 165 9.15 -15.45 -3.16
N VAL A 166 9.38 -14.30 -3.81
CA VAL A 166 10.68 -13.62 -3.77
C VAL A 166 10.91 -12.88 -2.46
N LEU A 167 9.85 -12.33 -1.83
CA LEU A 167 9.93 -11.66 -0.53
C LEU A 167 9.77 -12.61 0.66
N ASP A 168 9.46 -13.89 0.43
CA ASP A 168 9.17 -14.87 1.50
C ASP A 168 8.18 -14.30 2.54
N CYS A 169 7.08 -13.69 2.04
CA CYS A 169 6.16 -12.89 2.84
C CYS A 169 5.62 -13.65 4.06
N SER A 170 5.37 -14.95 3.92
CA SER A 170 4.84 -15.79 5.00
C SER A 170 5.80 -15.86 6.19
N ARG A 171 7.09 -16.09 5.94
CA ARG A 171 8.10 -16.19 7.01
C ARG A 171 8.53 -14.82 7.53
N LYS A 172 8.56 -13.80 6.66
CA LYS A 172 9.08 -12.47 7.01
C LYS A 172 8.07 -11.64 7.80
N ILE A 173 6.81 -11.63 7.39
CA ILE A 173 5.77 -10.75 7.96
C ILE A 173 4.46 -11.46 8.29
N GLY A 174 4.38 -12.79 8.14
CA GLY A 174 3.17 -13.57 8.42
C GLY A 174 2.03 -13.33 7.42
N LEU A 175 2.36 -12.90 6.20
CA LEU A 175 1.39 -12.60 5.14
C LEU A 175 1.33 -13.77 4.15
N THR A 176 0.13 -14.32 3.92
CA THR A 176 -0.11 -15.45 3.01
C THR A 176 -1.00 -15.04 1.84
N LEU A 177 -0.94 -15.82 0.76
CA LEU A 177 -1.72 -15.64 -0.45
C LEU A 177 -2.48 -16.95 -0.74
N ASN A 178 -3.77 -16.85 -1.06
CA ASN A 178 -4.55 -18.02 -1.48
C ASN A 178 -4.55 -18.17 -3.02
N GLU A 179 -5.18 -19.23 -3.52
CA GLU A 179 -5.28 -19.54 -4.95
C GLU A 179 -6.02 -18.46 -5.77
N SER A 180 -6.89 -17.68 -5.13
CA SER A 180 -7.59 -16.54 -5.74
C SER A 180 -6.83 -15.21 -5.63
N PHE A 181 -5.57 -15.25 -5.25
CA PHE A 181 -4.71 -14.07 -5.02
C PHE A 181 -5.23 -13.14 -3.92
N LEU A 182 -5.99 -13.64 -2.97
CA LEU A 182 -6.40 -12.88 -1.79
C LEU A 182 -5.36 -13.03 -0.68
N MET A 183 -4.98 -11.90 -0.11
CA MET A 183 -4.02 -11.83 0.98
C MET A 183 -4.68 -12.08 2.34
N SER A 184 -3.98 -12.79 3.21
CA SER A 184 -4.34 -12.94 4.62
C SER A 184 -3.11 -12.69 5.50
N PRO A 185 -3.15 -11.70 6.41
CA PRO A 185 -4.25 -10.78 6.77
C PRO A 185 -4.77 -9.91 5.63
N SER A 186 -6.06 -9.50 5.70
CA SER A 186 -6.71 -8.74 4.61
C SER A 186 -6.23 -7.28 4.51
N LYS A 187 -5.81 -6.69 5.63
CA LYS A 187 -5.24 -5.34 5.67
C LYS A 187 -3.76 -5.38 5.34
N SER A 188 -3.49 -5.66 4.06
CA SER A 188 -2.15 -5.84 3.51
C SER A 188 -2.06 -5.23 2.11
N VAL A 189 -0.84 -4.86 1.70
CA VAL A 189 -0.52 -4.26 0.40
C VAL A 189 0.76 -4.90 -0.13
N THR A 190 0.79 -5.18 -1.43
CA THR A 190 2.01 -5.43 -2.19
C THR A 190 2.18 -4.35 -3.24
N ALA A 191 3.38 -3.81 -3.40
CA ALA A 191 3.61 -2.78 -4.42
C ALA A 191 5.07 -2.72 -4.87
N ILE A 192 5.25 -2.09 -6.03
CA ILE A 192 6.52 -1.70 -6.61
C ILE A 192 6.64 -0.17 -6.49
N VAL A 193 7.83 0.29 -6.15
CA VAL A 193 8.24 1.70 -6.21
C VAL A 193 9.47 1.80 -7.09
N GLY A 194 9.41 2.61 -8.15
CA GLY A 194 10.57 2.88 -8.99
C GLY A 194 11.53 3.86 -8.32
N LEU A 195 12.83 3.65 -8.52
CA LEU A 195 13.90 4.58 -8.20
C LEU A 195 14.61 4.97 -9.49
N GLY A 196 14.85 6.26 -9.67
CA GLY A 196 15.59 6.79 -10.82
C GLY A 196 16.36 8.05 -10.44
N PRO A 197 17.41 8.40 -11.22
CA PRO A 197 18.15 9.64 -11.00
C PRO A 197 17.20 10.84 -10.96
N CYS A 198 17.44 11.76 -10.04
CA CYS A 198 16.70 13.03 -9.99
C CYS A 198 16.94 13.82 -11.27
N ALA A 199 15.97 13.84 -12.19
CA ALA A 199 16.07 14.60 -13.43
C ALA A 199 15.77 16.10 -13.22
N ASP A 200 14.93 16.45 -12.22
CA ASP A 200 14.64 17.84 -11.81
C ASP A 200 13.82 17.84 -10.50
N PRO A 201 14.10 18.71 -9.53
CA PRO A 201 13.34 18.77 -8.28
C PRO A 201 11.89 19.29 -8.41
N GLY A 202 11.40 19.53 -9.64
CA GLY A 202 10.12 20.19 -9.92
C GLY A 202 8.95 19.30 -10.36
N GLN A 203 9.14 18.03 -10.69
CA GLN A 203 8.02 17.19 -11.14
C GLN A 203 7.29 16.53 -9.96
N SER A 204 6.17 17.14 -9.55
CA SER A 204 5.23 16.55 -8.60
C SER A 204 4.55 15.34 -9.23
N THR A 205 4.92 14.15 -8.80
CA THR A 205 4.24 12.89 -9.15
C THR A 205 3.07 12.63 -8.18
N GLY A 206 2.03 11.95 -8.62
CA GLY A 206 0.88 11.59 -7.79
C GLY A 206 -0.45 12.13 -8.30
N CYS A 207 -1.42 12.32 -7.40
CA CYS A 207 -2.77 12.77 -7.76
C CYS A 207 -2.80 14.14 -8.49
N ARG A 208 -1.78 14.98 -8.33
CA ARG A 208 -1.68 16.28 -9.01
C ARG A 208 -1.39 16.15 -10.50
N SER A 209 -0.65 15.13 -10.91
CA SER A 209 -0.32 14.85 -12.32
C SER A 209 -1.27 13.84 -12.97
N CYS A 210 -2.20 13.26 -12.23
CA CYS A 210 -3.16 12.28 -12.73
C CYS A 210 -4.30 12.95 -13.52
N GLY A 211 -4.43 12.61 -14.81
CA GLY A 211 -5.46 13.15 -15.70
C GLY A 211 -6.90 12.70 -15.42
N LYS A 212 -7.14 11.81 -14.45
CA LYS A 212 -8.49 11.32 -14.11
C LYS A 212 -9.19 12.30 -13.18
N ALA A 213 -10.06 13.18 -13.74
CA ALA A 213 -10.76 14.23 -12.99
C ALA A 213 -11.72 13.65 -11.92
N ASP A 214 -12.48 12.60 -12.24
CA ASP A 214 -13.52 12.00 -11.40
C ASP A 214 -13.02 10.77 -10.61
N CYS A 215 -11.80 10.83 -10.10
CA CYS A 215 -11.26 9.72 -9.30
C CYS A 215 -11.83 9.74 -7.88
N PRO A 216 -12.61 8.72 -7.45
CA PRO A 216 -13.15 8.65 -6.09
C PRO A 216 -12.06 8.50 -5.02
N TYR A 217 -10.84 8.14 -5.44
CA TYR A 217 -9.67 7.97 -4.56
C TYR A 217 -8.67 9.12 -4.67
N ARG A 218 -9.02 10.22 -5.38
CA ARG A 218 -8.13 11.38 -5.48
C ARG A 218 -7.85 11.95 -4.09
N ARG A 219 -6.57 11.98 -3.71
CA ARG A 219 -6.12 12.69 -2.51
C ARG A 219 -6.11 14.18 -2.81
N THR A 220 -6.96 14.93 -2.13
CA THR A 220 -6.87 16.41 -2.11
C THR A 220 -5.70 16.81 -1.22
N PRO A 221 -4.95 17.88 -1.58
CA PRO A 221 -3.83 18.39 -0.80
C PRO A 221 -4.26 18.85 0.59
#